data_36aaa25488454760773f7be19f17a3b1
#
_entry.id   36aaa25488454760773f7be19f17a3b1
#
_cell.length_a   1.000
_cell.length_b   1.000
_cell.length_c   1.000
_cell.angle_alpha   90.00
_cell.angle_beta   90.00
_cell.angle_gamma   90.00
#
_symmetry.space_group_name_H-M   'P 1'
#
loop_
_entity.id
_entity.type
_entity.pdbx_description
1 polymer ?
#
loop_
_entity_poly.entity_id
_entity_poly.type
_entity_poly.pdbx_seq_one_letter_code
_entity_poly.pdbx_strand_id
1 'polypeptide(L)'
;MAIGTATIDFGSASAKTLDTSVNVTGQSSILSGSVAEAYLMGSTTSNHSADEHIMASSMIDLTCGSIVAGTGFTIYAQARDDISKAGLTGQFTVQWVWT
;
A
#
# COMPACT_ATOMS: atom_id res chain seq x y z
N MET A 1 -1.37 8.86 -17.62
CA MET A 1 -1.86 7.83 -16.68
C MET A 1 -0.91 6.65 -16.66
N ALA A 2 -0.66 6.14 -15.49
CA ALA A 2 0.12 4.91 -15.33
C ALA A 2 -0.52 4.05 -14.24
N ILE A 3 -0.27 2.75 -14.30
CA ILE A 3 -0.79 1.77 -13.37
C ILE A 3 0.30 0.75 -13.06
N GLY A 4 0.36 0.28 -11.84
CA GLY A 4 1.34 -0.70 -11.42
C GLY A 4 1.01 -1.31 -10.09
N THR A 5 1.96 -2.07 -9.55
CA THR A 5 1.82 -2.72 -8.26
C THR A 5 2.97 -2.36 -7.34
N ALA A 6 2.73 -2.47 -6.04
CA ALA A 6 3.73 -2.31 -5.01
C ALA A 6 3.39 -3.26 -3.87
N THR A 7 4.34 -3.44 -2.97
CA THR A 7 4.14 -4.29 -1.78
C THR A 7 4.29 -3.43 -0.54
N ILE A 8 3.27 -3.46 0.33
CA ILE A 8 3.35 -2.87 1.66
C ILE A 8 3.69 -3.96 2.67
N ASP A 9 4.46 -3.63 3.70
CA ASP A 9 4.95 -4.61 4.67
C ASP A 9 4.74 -4.08 6.08
N PHE A 10 3.89 -4.76 6.85
CA PHE A 10 3.59 -4.41 8.24
C PHE A 10 4.55 -5.04 9.24
N GLY A 11 5.60 -5.69 8.76
CA GLY A 11 6.63 -6.27 9.61
C GLY A 11 6.34 -7.70 10.02
N SER A 12 7.20 -8.22 10.88
CA SER A 12 7.09 -9.59 11.38
C SER A 12 6.19 -9.66 12.62
N ALA A 13 5.86 -10.88 13.04
CA ALA A 13 5.07 -11.11 14.26
C ALA A 13 5.72 -10.51 15.50
N SER A 14 7.03 -10.39 15.53
CA SER A 14 7.78 -9.81 16.65
C SER A 14 8.00 -8.30 16.52
N ALA A 15 7.71 -7.72 15.37
CA ALA A 15 7.95 -6.31 15.08
C ALA A 15 6.79 -5.72 14.27
N LYS A 16 5.57 -5.93 14.76
CA LYS A 16 4.34 -5.43 14.12
C LYS A 16 4.32 -3.92 14.11
N THR A 17 3.80 -3.35 13.02
CA THR A 17 3.56 -1.92 12.91
C THR A 17 2.07 -1.66 12.67
N LEU A 18 1.62 -0.46 13.08
CA LEU A 18 0.25 -0.02 12.83
C LEU A 18 0.14 0.74 11.52
N ASP A 19 1.25 1.25 11.02
CA ASP A 19 1.32 1.96 9.77
C ASP A 19 2.61 1.60 9.04
N THR A 20 2.59 1.79 7.73
CA THR A 20 3.75 1.59 6.87
C THR A 20 3.57 2.42 5.60
N SER A 21 4.62 2.50 4.83
CA SER A 21 4.56 3.20 3.55
C SER A 21 5.52 2.56 2.55
N VAL A 22 5.26 2.84 1.27
CA VAL A 22 6.15 2.43 0.20
C VAL A 22 6.22 3.55 -0.84
N ASN A 23 7.42 3.80 -1.35
CA ASN A 23 7.64 4.80 -2.38
C ASN A 23 7.53 4.15 -3.76
N VAL A 24 6.71 4.75 -4.62
CA VAL A 24 6.64 4.39 -6.03
C VAL A 24 7.51 5.37 -6.80
N THR A 25 8.50 4.86 -7.51
CA THR A 25 9.46 5.67 -8.27
C THR A 25 9.43 5.30 -9.75
N GLY A 26 10.25 5.97 -10.54
CA GLY A 26 10.35 5.69 -11.97
C GLY A 26 9.19 6.26 -12.78
N GLN A 27 8.41 7.18 -12.22
CA GLN A 27 7.26 7.79 -12.89
C GLN A 27 7.66 9.13 -13.49
N SER A 28 8.39 9.08 -14.63
CA SER A 28 9.00 10.27 -15.23
C SER A 28 7.98 11.30 -15.72
N SER A 29 6.75 10.88 -16.00
CA SER A 29 5.69 11.75 -16.52
C SER A 29 4.76 12.30 -15.46
N ILE A 30 4.94 11.94 -14.20
CA ILE A 30 4.09 12.44 -13.12
C ILE A 30 4.36 13.93 -12.87
N LEU A 31 3.30 14.67 -12.61
CA LEU A 31 3.36 16.12 -12.37
C LEU A 31 2.92 16.42 -10.93
N SER A 32 3.26 17.60 -10.46
CA SER A 32 2.88 18.01 -9.10
C SER A 32 1.37 18.06 -8.88
N GLY A 33 0.59 18.26 -9.95
CA GLY A 33 -0.87 18.25 -9.89
C GLY A 33 -1.51 16.90 -10.20
N SER A 34 -0.73 15.85 -10.37
CA SER A 34 -1.24 14.50 -10.63
C SER A 34 -2.01 13.96 -9.42
N VAL A 35 -2.94 13.05 -9.70
CA VAL A 35 -3.74 12.37 -8.66
C VAL A 35 -3.34 10.90 -8.65
N ALA A 36 -3.08 10.37 -7.46
CA ALA A 36 -2.68 8.98 -7.28
C ALA A 36 -3.62 8.28 -6.30
N GLU A 37 -3.89 7.01 -6.58
CA GLU A 37 -4.71 6.15 -5.74
C GLU A 37 -4.06 4.77 -5.64
N ALA A 38 -4.36 4.06 -4.55
CA ALA A 38 -3.93 2.68 -4.36
C ALA A 38 -5.01 1.88 -3.66
N TYR A 39 -5.04 0.58 -3.94
CA TYR A 39 -5.98 -0.35 -3.32
C TYR A 39 -5.36 -1.74 -3.27
N LEU A 40 -5.85 -2.55 -2.31
CA LEU A 40 -5.37 -3.92 -2.17
C LEU A 40 -5.87 -4.78 -3.32
N MET A 41 -5.00 -5.69 -3.75
CA MET A 41 -5.35 -6.70 -4.76
C MET A 41 -5.65 -8.02 -4.10
N GLY A 42 -6.60 -8.77 -4.67
CA GLY A 42 -6.85 -10.15 -4.28
C GLY A 42 -5.80 -11.09 -4.88
N SER A 43 -4.56 -10.92 -4.47
CA SER A 43 -3.43 -11.71 -4.97
C SER A 43 -2.63 -12.28 -3.80
N THR A 44 -1.62 -13.08 -4.09
CA THR A 44 -0.83 -13.73 -3.05
C THR A 44 0.53 -13.07 -2.88
N THR A 45 1.02 -13.08 -1.65
CA THR A 45 2.43 -12.81 -1.32
C THR A 45 3.00 -14.02 -0.61
N SER A 46 4.27 -13.95 -0.22
CA SER A 46 4.90 -15.03 0.55
C SER A 46 4.26 -15.23 1.93
N ASN A 47 3.58 -14.21 2.46
CA ASN A 47 3.00 -14.21 3.81
C ASN A 47 1.48 -14.42 3.81
N HIS A 48 0.80 -14.03 2.75
CA HIS A 48 -0.67 -13.97 2.74
C HIS A 48 -1.25 -14.50 1.45
N SER A 49 -2.36 -15.22 1.58
CA SER A 49 -3.15 -15.74 0.46
C SER A 49 -4.00 -14.64 -0.18
N ALA A 50 -4.60 -14.93 -1.32
CA ALA A 50 -5.54 -14.03 -1.98
C ALA A 50 -6.75 -13.73 -1.08
N ASP A 51 -7.27 -14.72 -0.38
CA ASP A 51 -8.40 -14.53 0.55
C ASP A 51 -8.03 -13.61 1.70
N GLU A 52 -6.81 -13.74 2.22
CA GLU A 52 -6.31 -12.86 3.27
C GLU A 52 -6.20 -11.42 2.78
N HIS A 53 -5.78 -11.20 1.54
CA HIS A 53 -5.76 -9.86 0.94
C HIS A 53 -7.17 -9.28 0.82
N ILE A 54 -8.13 -10.08 0.40
CA ILE A 54 -9.52 -9.64 0.26
C ILE A 54 -10.09 -9.25 1.61
N MET A 55 -9.84 -10.03 2.65
CA MET A 55 -10.26 -9.71 4.02
C MET A 55 -9.55 -8.45 4.52
N ALA A 56 -8.26 -8.34 4.29
CA ALA A 56 -7.47 -7.20 4.74
C ALA A 56 -7.89 -5.89 4.07
N SER A 57 -8.53 -5.93 2.91
CA SER A 57 -8.97 -4.72 2.21
C SER A 57 -9.94 -3.87 3.04
N SER A 58 -10.68 -4.48 3.96
CA SER A 58 -11.57 -3.75 4.88
C SER A 58 -10.85 -3.29 6.15
N MET A 59 -9.61 -3.71 6.35
CA MET A 59 -8.85 -3.50 7.58
C MET A 59 -7.69 -2.51 7.40
N ILE A 60 -7.35 -2.18 6.18
CA ILE A 60 -6.22 -1.33 5.86
C ILE A 60 -6.73 -0.12 5.09
N ASP A 61 -6.41 1.07 5.59
CA ASP A 61 -6.67 2.32 4.89
C ASP A 61 -5.43 2.69 4.08
N LEU A 62 -5.63 2.94 2.79
CA LEU A 62 -4.58 3.34 1.88
C LEU A 62 -4.77 4.78 1.45
N THR A 63 -3.69 5.54 1.46
CA THR A 63 -3.68 6.94 1.03
C THR A 63 -2.42 7.17 0.21
N CYS A 64 -2.54 7.90 -0.88
CA CYS A 64 -1.39 8.30 -1.67
C CYS A 64 -1.11 9.78 -1.48
N GLY A 65 0.16 10.13 -1.43
CA GLY A 65 0.58 11.51 -1.27
C GLY A 65 2.05 11.67 -1.57
N SER A 66 2.60 12.81 -1.13
CA SER A 66 4.03 13.11 -1.30
C SER A 66 4.47 13.00 -2.77
N ILE A 67 3.66 13.53 -3.68
CA ILE A 67 3.97 13.49 -5.12
C ILE A 67 5.21 14.32 -5.38
N VAL A 68 6.18 13.71 -6.08
CA VAL A 68 7.40 14.38 -6.56
C VAL A 68 7.39 14.33 -8.07
N ALA A 69 7.27 15.50 -8.70
CA ALA A 69 7.21 15.60 -10.17
C ALA A 69 8.43 14.92 -10.79
N GLY A 70 8.18 14.11 -11.81
CA GLY A 70 9.23 13.38 -12.52
C GLY A 70 9.78 12.17 -11.79
N THR A 71 9.27 11.87 -10.62
CA THR A 71 9.76 10.75 -9.79
C THR A 71 8.67 9.78 -9.42
N GLY A 72 7.65 10.20 -8.66
CA GLY A 72 6.61 9.31 -8.19
C GLY A 72 5.85 9.85 -7.00
N PHE A 73 5.44 8.95 -6.13
CA PHE A 73 4.61 9.28 -4.96
C PHE A 73 4.80 8.22 -3.88
N THR A 74 4.18 8.45 -2.73
CA THR A 74 4.23 7.50 -1.61
C THR A 74 2.85 6.95 -1.35
N ILE A 75 2.77 5.64 -1.12
CA ILE A 75 1.55 4.97 -0.66
C ILE A 75 1.68 4.78 0.85
N TYR A 76 0.73 5.35 1.60
CA TYR A 76 0.66 5.21 3.05
C TYR A 76 -0.42 4.18 3.39
N ALA A 77 -0.11 3.27 4.29
CA ALA A 77 -1.03 2.24 4.75
C ALA A 77 -1.16 2.29 6.26
N GLN A 78 -2.40 2.26 6.75
CA GLN A 78 -2.68 2.23 8.19
C GLN A 78 -3.65 1.10 8.51
N ALA A 79 -3.34 0.33 9.55
CA ALA A 79 -4.28 -0.63 10.11
C ALA A 79 -5.32 0.11 10.94
N ARG A 80 -6.58 -0.31 10.84
CA ARG A 80 -7.66 0.28 11.63
C ARG A 80 -7.50 -0.04 13.12
N ASP A 81 -7.99 0.85 13.96
CA ASP A 81 -7.81 0.76 15.42
C ASP A 81 -8.29 -0.54 16.03
N ASP A 82 -9.44 -1.05 15.57
CA ASP A 82 -10.01 -2.28 16.07
C ASP A 82 -9.17 -3.52 15.75
N ILE A 83 -8.28 -3.39 14.78
CA ILE A 83 -7.38 -4.45 14.32
C ILE A 83 -5.99 -4.28 14.90
N SER A 84 -5.63 -3.06 15.31
CA SER A 84 -4.32 -2.76 15.84
C SER A 84 -3.95 -3.63 17.04
N LYS A 85 -4.94 -4.07 17.82
CA LYS A 85 -4.72 -4.95 18.98
C LYS A 85 -4.27 -6.34 18.55
N ALA A 86 -4.83 -6.86 17.46
CA ALA A 86 -4.41 -8.14 16.90
C ALA A 86 -3.12 -7.97 16.09
N GLY A 87 -2.91 -6.78 15.54
CA GLY A 87 -1.78 -6.43 14.69
C GLY A 87 -1.86 -7.07 13.31
N LEU A 88 -1.39 -6.34 12.32
CA LEU A 88 -1.17 -6.90 11.00
C LEU A 88 0.32 -7.17 10.83
N THR A 89 0.65 -8.25 10.14
CA THR A 89 2.02 -8.61 9.83
C THR A 89 2.15 -8.98 8.37
N GLY A 90 3.37 -8.88 7.86
CA GLY A 90 3.72 -9.39 6.55
C GLY A 90 3.34 -8.46 5.41
N GLN A 91 3.41 -9.01 4.22
CA GLN A 91 3.35 -8.27 2.98
C GLN A 91 1.98 -8.38 2.33
N PHE A 92 1.50 -7.26 1.81
CA PHE A 92 0.28 -7.20 1.01
C PHE A 92 0.57 -6.52 -0.31
N THR A 93 0.01 -7.05 -1.39
CA THR A 93 0.14 -6.46 -2.72
C THR A 93 -0.92 -5.39 -2.90
N VAL A 94 -0.50 -4.21 -3.33
CA VAL A 94 -1.39 -3.10 -3.66
C VAL A 94 -1.23 -2.76 -5.13
N GLN A 95 -2.31 -2.33 -5.76
CA GLN A 95 -2.29 -1.77 -7.10
C GLN A 95 -2.41 -0.26 -6.98
N TRP A 96 -1.65 0.47 -7.79
CA TRP A 96 -1.72 1.93 -7.81
C TRP A 96 -1.99 2.42 -9.23
N VAL A 97 -2.55 3.62 -9.29
CA VAL A 97 -2.80 4.33 -10.53
C VAL A 97 -2.59 5.82 -10.27
N TRP A 98 -2.06 6.52 -11.26
CA TRP A 98 -2.04 7.99 -11.21
C TRP A 98 -2.45 8.56 -12.56
N THR A 99 -3.01 9.75 -12.54
CA THR A 99 -3.41 10.48 -13.75
C THR A 99 -2.86 11.90 -13.73
#